data_fc7ed1b01edfcb47c2198dfc2fc1cc00
#
_entry.id   fc7ed1b01edfcb47c2198dfc2fc1cc00
#
_cell.length_a   1.000
_cell.length_b   1.000
_cell.length_c   1.000
_cell.angle_alpha   90.00
_cell.angle_beta   90.00
_cell.angle_gamma   90.00
#
_symmetry.space_group_name_H-M   'P 1'
#
loop_
_entity.id
_entity.type
_entity.pdbx_description
1 polymer ?
#
loop_
_entity_poly.entity_id
_entity_poly.type
_entity_poly.pdbx_seq_one_letter_code
_entity_poly.pdbx_strand_id
1 'polypeptide(L)'
;MTVQTAQIVKNYIGGEWVESISTKMEAVYNPATGEVIARVPLSTKVDVEQAVLAANEAFKSWSKTAVPKRARILFKYQQLLVDNWEELAKLITIENGKSYNEAYGEVLRGIECVEFAAGAPTLMMGKQLPDIATGIESGMYRYPIGVIGGITPFNFPMMVPCWMFPLAIACGNTFVLKPSERTPLLAAKLAELAEEAGLPKGVLNIVNGAHDVVNGLLEHKLVKAISFVGSQPVAEYVYKKGTENLKRVQALAGAKNHSIVLSDANLELATKQIISAAFGSAGERCMAASVVTVEEEIADQLVERLVAEANKIVIGNGLDEDVFLGPVIRENHKEHTIGYIDSGVEQGATLVRDGREDTAVKGAGYFVGPTIFDHVTKEMKIWQDEIFAPVLSIVRVKSLDEAIEIANESRFANGACIYTDSGASVRQFRETIESGMLGVNVGVPAPMAFFPFSGWKDSFYGDLHANGTDGVEFYTRKKMLTSRWEK
;
A
#
# COMPACT_ATOMS: atom_id res chain seq x y z
N MET A 1 34.21 -5.89 -20.22
CA MET A 1 33.10 -5.35 -19.45
C MET A 1 33.52 -5.37 -17.99
N THR A 2 33.80 -4.22 -17.41
CA THR A 2 34.04 -4.08 -15.96
C THR A 2 32.73 -4.41 -15.24
N VAL A 3 32.71 -5.50 -14.50
CA VAL A 3 31.59 -5.83 -13.60
C VAL A 3 31.51 -4.70 -12.59
N GLN A 4 30.56 -3.78 -12.81
CA GLN A 4 30.27 -2.73 -11.85
C GLN A 4 29.73 -3.46 -10.61
N THR A 5 30.46 -3.42 -9.51
CA THR A 5 30.02 -4.04 -8.24
C THR A 5 28.68 -3.41 -7.85
N ALA A 6 27.62 -4.22 -7.76
CA ALA A 6 26.29 -3.72 -7.38
C ALA A 6 26.38 -2.97 -6.04
N GLN A 7 25.74 -1.80 -5.98
CA GLN A 7 25.73 -0.94 -4.80
C GLN A 7 25.18 -1.71 -3.57
N ILE A 8 25.86 -1.57 -2.43
CA ILE A 8 25.36 -2.09 -1.15
C ILE A 8 24.49 -1.03 -0.49
N VAL A 9 23.23 -1.39 -0.21
CA VAL A 9 22.28 -0.54 0.52
C VAL A 9 22.64 -0.55 2.01
N LYS A 10 22.72 0.62 2.63
CA LYS A 10 23.00 0.77 4.06
C LYS A 10 21.71 0.97 4.86
N ASN A 11 21.75 0.71 6.15
CA ASN A 11 20.74 1.16 7.08
C ASN A 11 20.92 2.66 7.38
N TYR A 12 19.84 3.37 7.70
CA TYR A 12 19.88 4.75 8.17
C TYR A 12 19.46 4.79 9.63
N ILE A 13 20.42 4.95 10.54
CA ILE A 13 20.19 4.83 11.99
C ILE A 13 20.78 6.05 12.70
N GLY A 14 19.95 6.73 13.48
CA GLY A 14 20.42 7.89 14.27
C GLY A 14 20.93 9.06 13.44
N GLY A 15 20.56 9.16 12.16
CA GLY A 15 21.05 10.18 11.23
C GLY A 15 22.40 9.82 10.59
N GLU A 16 22.77 8.54 10.56
CA GLU A 16 24.00 8.05 9.96
C GLU A 16 23.70 6.83 9.05
N TRP A 17 24.41 6.76 7.92
CA TRP A 17 24.37 5.60 7.02
C TRP A 17 25.34 4.53 7.51
N VAL A 18 24.79 3.45 8.07
CA VAL A 18 25.56 2.39 8.72
C VAL A 18 25.44 1.06 7.98
N GLU A 19 26.49 0.31 7.93
CA GLU A 19 26.46 -1.08 7.45
C GLU A 19 25.80 -1.98 8.49
N SER A 20 24.97 -2.94 8.03
CA SER A 20 24.45 -3.96 8.92
C SER A 20 25.58 -4.88 9.40
N ILE A 21 25.45 -5.39 10.61
CA ILE A 21 26.33 -6.44 11.12
C ILE A 21 26.09 -7.80 10.43
N SER A 22 25.01 -7.94 9.68
CA SER A 22 24.68 -9.15 8.94
C SER A 22 25.57 -9.33 7.72
N THR A 23 26.07 -10.53 7.52
CA THR A 23 26.79 -10.92 6.29
C THR A 23 25.83 -11.44 5.20
N LYS A 24 24.54 -11.65 5.55
CA LYS A 24 23.55 -12.12 4.60
C LYS A 24 23.02 -10.92 3.79
N MET A 25 23.05 -11.07 2.49
CA MET A 25 22.57 -10.08 1.53
C MET A 25 21.54 -10.69 0.60
N GLU A 26 20.57 -9.88 0.16
CA GLU A 26 19.66 -10.23 -0.91
C GLU A 26 19.91 -9.34 -2.13
N ALA A 27 19.72 -9.88 -3.34
CA ALA A 27 19.88 -9.13 -4.57
C ALA A 27 18.60 -8.32 -4.85
N VAL A 28 18.80 -7.05 -5.22
CA VAL A 28 17.76 -6.16 -5.74
C VAL A 28 17.88 -6.17 -7.25
N TYR A 29 16.79 -6.49 -7.92
CA TYR A 29 16.75 -6.63 -9.36
C TYR A 29 16.05 -5.44 -10.02
N ASN A 30 16.45 -5.13 -11.24
CA ASN A 30 15.57 -4.44 -12.17
C ASN A 30 14.65 -5.50 -12.80
N PRO A 31 13.34 -5.51 -12.50
CA PRO A 31 12.44 -6.57 -12.97
C PRO A 31 12.30 -6.60 -14.49
N ALA A 32 12.53 -5.47 -15.18
CA ALA A 32 12.42 -5.40 -16.64
C ALA A 32 13.60 -6.05 -17.38
N THR A 33 14.78 -6.13 -16.74
CA THR A 33 15.98 -6.71 -17.35
C THR A 33 16.45 -7.98 -16.67
N GLY A 34 16.02 -8.25 -15.43
CA GLY A 34 16.52 -9.33 -14.57
C GLY A 34 17.93 -9.06 -14.01
N GLU A 35 18.51 -7.88 -14.25
CA GLU A 35 19.83 -7.51 -13.77
C GLU A 35 19.82 -7.13 -12.29
N VAL A 36 20.90 -7.48 -11.57
CA VAL A 36 21.11 -7.06 -10.18
C VAL A 36 21.59 -5.61 -10.16
N ILE A 37 20.77 -4.70 -9.59
CA ILE A 37 21.07 -3.27 -9.49
C ILE A 37 21.68 -2.88 -8.14
N ALA A 38 21.36 -3.62 -7.08
CA ALA A 38 21.90 -3.41 -5.73
C ALA A 38 21.90 -4.70 -4.91
N ARG A 39 22.52 -4.65 -3.74
CA ARG A 39 22.43 -5.70 -2.71
C ARG A 39 21.97 -5.06 -1.41
N VAL A 40 20.99 -5.66 -0.76
CA VAL A 40 20.40 -5.18 0.49
C VAL A 40 20.73 -6.14 1.64
N PRO A 41 21.17 -5.65 2.83
CA PRO A 41 21.44 -6.51 3.95
C PRO A 41 20.17 -7.11 4.53
N LEU A 42 20.21 -8.37 4.90
CA LEU A 42 19.21 -8.99 5.77
C LEU A 42 19.62 -8.73 7.22
N SER A 43 19.34 -7.51 7.69
CA SER A 43 19.72 -7.05 9.03
C SER A 43 19.13 -7.92 10.14
N THR A 44 19.73 -7.84 11.31
CA THR A 44 19.41 -8.68 12.47
C THR A 44 18.63 -7.90 13.53
N LYS A 45 18.21 -8.58 14.60
CA LYS A 45 17.61 -7.94 15.78
C LYS A 45 18.56 -6.93 16.45
N VAL A 46 19.87 -7.04 16.28
CA VAL A 46 20.85 -6.09 16.84
C VAL A 46 20.79 -4.74 16.10
N ASP A 47 20.65 -4.77 14.76
CA ASP A 47 20.44 -3.54 13.98
C ASP A 47 19.13 -2.86 14.39
N VAL A 48 18.07 -3.64 14.64
CA VAL A 48 16.79 -3.12 15.13
C VAL A 48 16.93 -2.48 16.51
N GLU A 49 17.66 -3.13 17.43
CA GLU A 49 17.93 -2.59 18.77
C GLU A 49 18.59 -1.21 18.68
N GLN A 50 19.63 -1.07 17.83
CA GLN A 50 20.33 0.21 17.62
C GLN A 50 19.38 1.29 17.09
N ALA A 51 18.56 0.96 16.08
CA ALA A 51 17.61 1.90 15.51
C ALA A 51 16.53 2.32 16.50
N VAL A 52 15.99 1.39 17.29
CA VAL A 52 14.96 1.67 18.27
C VAL A 52 15.52 2.50 19.44
N LEU A 53 16.76 2.23 19.88
CA LEU A 53 17.42 3.05 20.91
C LEU A 53 17.67 4.48 20.40
N ALA A 54 18.15 4.66 19.16
CA ALA A 54 18.32 5.97 18.54
C ALA A 54 16.98 6.72 18.42
N ALA A 55 15.92 6.02 17.99
CA ALA A 55 14.57 6.58 17.92
C ALA A 55 14.03 6.99 19.30
N ASN A 56 14.25 6.16 20.31
CA ASN A 56 13.80 6.44 21.68
C ASN A 56 14.55 7.64 22.29
N GLU A 57 15.83 7.81 22.00
CA GLU A 57 16.59 8.98 22.43
C GLU A 57 16.07 10.25 21.75
N ALA A 58 15.89 10.23 20.43
CA ALA A 58 15.33 11.34 19.68
C ALA A 58 13.91 11.71 20.15
N PHE A 59 13.10 10.75 20.55
CA PHE A 59 11.74 10.97 21.06
C PHE A 59 11.71 11.92 22.27
N LYS A 60 12.71 11.91 23.13
CA LYS A 60 12.75 12.75 24.33
C LYS A 60 12.68 14.25 24.05
N SER A 61 13.27 14.68 22.94
CA SER A 61 13.25 16.07 22.46
C SER A 61 12.15 16.31 21.42
N TRP A 62 11.99 15.37 20.46
CA TRP A 62 11.05 15.52 19.36
C TRP A 62 9.60 15.62 19.84
N SER A 63 9.19 14.80 20.80
CA SER A 63 7.85 14.81 21.39
C SER A 63 7.46 16.15 22.03
N LYS A 64 8.45 16.95 22.45
CA LYS A 64 8.29 18.28 23.06
C LYS A 64 8.41 19.41 22.01
N THR A 65 8.80 19.10 20.78
CA THR A 65 8.88 20.10 19.72
C THR A 65 7.48 20.59 19.37
N ALA A 66 7.29 21.91 19.35
CA ALA A 66 6.00 22.52 19.04
C ALA A 66 5.42 22.02 17.69
N VAL A 67 4.12 21.71 17.66
CA VAL A 67 3.45 21.14 16.49
C VAL A 67 3.69 21.97 15.21
N PRO A 68 3.58 23.33 15.23
CA PRO A 68 3.87 24.12 14.03
C PRO A 68 5.35 24.03 13.56
N LYS A 69 6.29 23.76 14.48
CA LYS A 69 7.70 23.58 14.10
C LYS A 69 7.91 22.25 13.37
N ARG A 70 7.25 21.19 13.83
CA ARG A 70 7.26 19.88 13.14
C ARG A 70 6.63 19.99 11.74
N ALA A 71 5.49 20.70 11.63
CA ALA A 71 4.81 20.93 10.37
C ALA A 71 5.68 21.66 9.35
N ARG A 72 6.48 22.66 9.76
CA ARG A 72 7.39 23.39 8.85
C ARG A 72 8.46 22.49 8.24
N ILE A 73 8.96 21.51 8.96
CA ILE A 73 9.90 20.52 8.42
C ILE A 73 9.20 19.66 7.36
N LEU A 74 7.95 19.25 7.61
CA LEU A 74 7.18 18.47 6.64
C LEU A 74 6.82 19.28 5.39
N PHE A 75 6.52 20.58 5.49
CA PHE A 75 6.34 21.44 4.31
C PHE A 75 7.62 21.52 3.48
N LYS A 76 8.79 21.65 4.12
CA LYS A 76 10.06 21.63 3.39
C LYS A 76 10.32 20.26 2.76
N TYR A 77 9.99 19.17 3.47
CA TYR A 77 10.10 17.82 2.94
C TYR A 77 9.19 17.61 1.73
N GLN A 78 7.95 18.07 1.81
CA GLN A 78 7.00 18.03 0.70
C GLN A 78 7.56 18.75 -0.54
N GLN A 79 8.13 19.95 -0.35
CA GLN A 79 8.75 20.70 -1.46
C GLN A 79 9.91 19.94 -2.09
N LEU A 80 10.78 19.31 -1.28
CA LEU A 80 11.90 18.50 -1.77
C LEU A 80 11.41 17.27 -2.56
N LEU A 81 10.30 16.65 -2.14
CA LEU A 81 9.68 15.57 -2.92
C LEU A 81 9.17 16.07 -4.27
N VAL A 82 8.55 17.25 -4.32
CA VAL A 82 8.11 17.88 -5.59
C VAL A 82 9.31 18.19 -6.49
N ASP A 83 10.38 18.77 -5.94
CA ASP A 83 11.58 19.14 -6.70
C ASP A 83 12.33 17.91 -7.26
N ASN A 84 12.17 16.75 -6.63
CA ASN A 84 12.78 15.46 -7.04
C ASN A 84 11.79 14.49 -7.71
N TRP A 85 10.60 14.92 -8.09
CA TRP A 85 9.51 14.06 -8.56
C TRP A 85 9.91 13.11 -9.68
N GLU A 86 10.54 13.63 -10.74
CA GLU A 86 10.97 12.81 -11.88
C GLU A 86 12.04 11.78 -11.51
N GLU A 87 12.99 12.15 -10.65
CA GLU A 87 14.02 11.24 -10.17
C GLU A 87 13.42 10.11 -9.35
N LEU A 88 12.49 10.43 -8.45
CA LEU A 88 11.77 9.46 -7.63
C LEU A 88 10.94 8.50 -8.50
N ALA A 89 10.23 9.02 -9.51
CA ALA A 89 9.46 8.19 -10.42
C ALA A 89 10.35 7.23 -11.24
N LYS A 90 11.49 7.71 -11.76
CA LYS A 90 12.47 6.86 -12.46
C LYS A 90 13.03 5.76 -11.55
N LEU A 91 13.35 6.10 -10.31
CA LEU A 91 13.87 5.14 -9.34
C LEU A 91 12.83 4.06 -9.01
N ILE A 92 11.56 4.43 -8.84
CA ILE A 92 10.46 3.49 -8.66
C ILE A 92 10.37 2.54 -9.86
N THR A 93 10.38 3.06 -11.08
CA THR A 93 10.32 2.23 -12.30
C THR A 93 11.48 1.25 -12.37
N ILE A 94 12.70 1.67 -12.03
CA ILE A 94 13.90 0.83 -12.09
C ILE A 94 13.84 -0.33 -11.06
N GLU A 95 13.45 -0.06 -9.80
CA GLU A 95 13.49 -1.11 -8.78
C GLU A 95 12.19 -1.93 -8.64
N ASN A 96 11.03 -1.36 -9.09
CA ASN A 96 9.73 -2.03 -9.00
C ASN A 96 9.26 -2.60 -10.34
N GLY A 97 9.59 -1.96 -11.46
CA GLY A 97 9.22 -2.38 -12.81
C GLY A 97 7.96 -1.73 -13.38
N LYS A 98 7.11 -1.04 -12.59
CA LYS A 98 5.92 -0.35 -13.11
C LYS A 98 6.28 0.72 -14.14
N SER A 99 5.32 1.07 -15.01
CA SER A 99 5.55 2.13 -16.00
C SER A 99 5.86 3.48 -15.34
N TYR A 100 6.64 4.32 -16.04
CA TYR A 100 7.00 5.65 -15.54
C TYR A 100 5.77 6.51 -15.19
N ASN A 101 4.72 6.43 -16.01
CA ASN A 101 3.49 7.16 -15.77
C ASN A 101 2.81 6.76 -14.46
N GLU A 102 2.81 5.46 -14.13
CA GLU A 102 2.28 4.96 -12.87
C GLU A 102 3.17 5.30 -11.68
N ALA A 103 4.49 5.23 -11.86
CA ALA A 103 5.46 5.66 -10.86
C ALA A 103 5.32 7.18 -10.58
N TYR A 104 5.13 7.99 -11.62
CA TYR A 104 4.87 9.42 -11.50
C TYR A 104 3.58 9.71 -10.70
N GLY A 105 2.53 8.95 -10.97
CA GLY A 105 1.27 9.02 -10.19
C GLY A 105 1.43 8.55 -8.74
N GLU A 106 2.29 7.55 -8.49
CA GLU A 106 2.59 7.12 -7.12
C GLU A 106 3.31 8.20 -6.31
N VAL A 107 4.27 8.91 -6.93
CA VAL A 107 4.97 10.03 -6.28
C VAL A 107 3.97 11.09 -5.84
N LEU A 108 3.00 11.46 -6.69
CA LEU A 108 1.92 12.38 -6.31
C LEU A 108 1.18 11.91 -5.05
N ARG A 109 0.79 10.64 -5.03
CA ARG A 109 0.07 10.07 -3.87
C ARG A 109 0.91 10.09 -2.59
N GLY A 110 2.21 9.86 -2.70
CA GLY A 110 3.13 10.01 -1.55
C GLY A 110 3.22 11.45 -1.06
N ILE A 111 3.31 12.42 -1.97
CA ILE A 111 3.33 13.86 -1.67
C ILE A 111 2.04 14.27 -0.94
N GLU A 112 0.86 13.88 -1.44
CA GLU A 112 -0.44 14.16 -0.81
C GLU A 112 -0.51 13.67 0.65
N CYS A 113 0.12 12.54 0.97
CA CYS A 113 0.19 12.03 2.35
C CYS A 113 1.08 12.91 3.24
N VAL A 114 2.19 13.44 2.71
CA VAL A 114 3.04 14.39 3.42
C VAL A 114 2.34 15.73 3.63
N GLU A 115 1.57 16.22 2.65
CA GLU A 115 0.74 17.42 2.75
C GLU A 115 -0.32 17.28 3.85
N PHE A 116 -1.02 16.14 3.90
CA PHE A 116 -1.95 15.85 4.99
C PHE A 116 -1.26 15.88 6.35
N ALA A 117 -0.09 15.23 6.47
CA ALA A 117 0.69 15.21 7.70
C ALA A 117 1.19 16.61 8.10
N ALA A 118 1.55 17.48 7.14
CA ALA A 118 1.93 18.86 7.39
C ALA A 118 0.76 19.70 7.96
N GLY A 119 -0.49 19.27 7.79
CA GLY A 119 -1.67 19.81 8.46
C GLY A 119 -1.76 19.50 9.97
N ALA A 120 -0.74 18.89 10.57
CA ALA A 120 -0.69 18.50 11.98
C ALA A 120 -1.18 19.56 12.99
N PRO A 121 -0.94 20.88 12.81
CA PRO A 121 -1.45 21.88 13.74
C PRO A 121 -2.97 21.79 13.93
N THR A 122 -3.73 21.54 12.87
CA THR A 122 -5.18 21.35 12.93
C THR A 122 -5.54 19.93 13.39
N LEU A 123 -4.85 18.92 12.90
CA LEU A 123 -5.15 17.51 13.21
C LEU A 123 -4.89 17.16 14.68
N MET A 124 -3.94 17.84 15.32
CA MET A 124 -3.56 17.63 16.72
C MET A 124 -4.42 18.42 17.72
N MET A 125 -5.36 19.24 17.25
CA MET A 125 -6.28 19.97 18.13
C MET A 125 -7.06 19.00 19.04
N GLY A 126 -7.18 19.39 20.30
CA GLY A 126 -7.99 18.67 21.29
C GLY A 126 -9.45 19.13 21.26
N LYS A 127 -10.19 18.71 22.29
CA LYS A 127 -11.59 19.14 22.53
C LYS A 127 -11.69 19.73 23.94
N GLN A 128 -12.58 20.68 24.13
CA GLN A 128 -12.84 21.28 25.42
C GLN A 128 -14.35 21.43 25.63
N LEU A 129 -14.81 21.16 26.84
CA LEU A 129 -16.18 21.44 27.29
C LEU A 129 -16.08 22.26 28.57
N PRO A 130 -16.35 23.56 28.50
CA PRO A 130 -16.51 24.39 29.71
C PRO A 130 -17.79 24.00 30.44
N ASP A 131 -17.80 24.21 31.75
CA ASP A 131 -18.99 24.02 32.59
C ASP A 131 -19.64 22.63 32.48
N ILE A 132 -18.85 21.55 32.56
CA ILE A 132 -19.39 20.18 32.70
C ILE A 132 -20.18 20.00 34.00
N ALA A 133 -19.86 20.84 34.99
CA ALA A 133 -20.62 21.12 36.20
C ALA A 133 -20.25 22.51 36.67
N THR A 134 -20.97 23.06 37.67
CA THR A 134 -20.71 24.42 38.18
C THR A 134 -19.26 24.57 38.62
N GLY A 135 -18.51 25.44 37.93
CA GLY A 135 -17.10 25.72 38.21
C GLY A 135 -16.12 24.59 37.83
N ILE A 136 -16.56 23.63 36.98
CA ILE A 136 -15.72 22.52 36.54
C ILE A 136 -15.71 22.52 35.00
N GLU A 137 -14.50 22.51 34.44
CA GLU A 137 -14.25 22.35 33.00
C GLU A 137 -13.51 21.05 32.70
N SER A 138 -13.60 20.55 31.47
CA SER A 138 -12.83 19.40 31.02
C SER A 138 -12.28 19.61 29.61
N GLY A 139 -11.04 19.18 29.40
CA GLY A 139 -10.35 19.23 28.14
C GLY A 139 -9.67 17.93 27.78
N MET A 140 -9.60 17.63 26.49
CA MET A 140 -8.89 16.49 25.92
C MET A 140 -7.68 16.99 25.12
N TYR A 141 -6.54 16.43 25.39
CA TYR A 141 -5.27 16.74 24.72
C TYR A 141 -4.71 15.50 24.03
N ARG A 142 -4.07 15.68 22.86
CA ARG A 142 -3.39 14.61 22.12
C ARG A 142 -1.89 14.63 22.40
N TYR A 143 -1.33 13.46 22.64
CA TYR A 143 0.09 13.26 22.88
C TYR A 143 0.63 12.12 22.01
N PRO A 144 1.91 12.17 21.58
CA PRO A 144 2.54 11.04 20.91
C PRO A 144 2.64 9.83 21.80
N ILE A 145 2.78 8.65 21.21
CA ILE A 145 2.84 7.37 21.94
C ILE A 145 4.27 6.87 22.13
N GLY A 146 5.23 7.25 21.26
CA GLY A 146 6.62 6.82 21.39
C GLY A 146 7.28 6.45 20.08
N VAL A 147 8.05 5.36 20.07
CA VAL A 147 8.66 4.79 18.87
C VAL A 147 7.63 3.95 18.11
N ILE A 148 7.51 4.19 16.82
CA ILE A 148 6.61 3.48 15.90
C ILE A 148 7.45 2.63 14.96
N GLY A 149 7.04 1.37 14.73
CA GLY A 149 7.57 0.53 13.68
C GLY A 149 6.68 0.56 12.44
N GLY A 150 7.26 0.72 11.27
CA GLY A 150 6.57 0.62 9.98
C GLY A 150 7.16 -0.50 9.13
N ILE A 151 6.31 -1.32 8.52
CA ILE A 151 6.71 -2.42 7.66
C ILE A 151 5.95 -2.27 6.35
N THR A 152 6.67 -2.06 5.23
CA THR A 152 6.07 -1.69 3.95
C THR A 152 6.35 -2.72 2.85
N PRO A 153 5.41 -2.88 1.90
CA PRO A 153 5.53 -3.80 0.78
C PRO A 153 6.37 -3.20 -0.36
N PHE A 154 6.58 -4.00 -1.41
CA PHE A 154 7.37 -3.60 -2.57
C PHE A 154 6.59 -2.81 -3.63
N ASN A 155 5.26 -2.98 -3.70
CA ASN A 155 4.45 -2.53 -4.83
C ASN A 155 4.19 -1.02 -4.87
N PHE A 156 4.30 -0.34 -3.74
CA PHE A 156 4.24 1.11 -3.61
C PHE A 156 5.35 1.60 -2.68
N PRO A 157 6.60 1.62 -3.16
CA PRO A 157 7.77 1.90 -2.32
C PRO A 157 7.85 3.34 -1.83
N MET A 158 7.09 4.28 -2.42
CA MET A 158 6.94 5.65 -1.94
C MET A 158 5.63 5.87 -1.18
N MET A 159 4.51 5.55 -1.81
CA MET A 159 3.20 5.91 -1.28
C MET A 159 2.96 5.28 0.11
N VAL A 160 3.28 3.99 0.28
CA VAL A 160 3.00 3.30 1.55
C VAL A 160 3.89 3.77 2.71
N PRO A 161 5.21 3.95 2.57
CA PRO A 161 6.00 4.63 3.61
C PRO A 161 5.48 6.03 3.95
N CYS A 162 5.04 6.80 2.94
CA CYS A 162 4.48 8.14 3.14
C CYS A 162 3.10 8.14 3.83
N TRP A 163 2.37 7.04 3.86
CA TRP A 163 1.19 6.90 4.72
C TRP A 163 1.55 6.87 6.20
N MET A 164 2.72 6.34 6.52
CA MET A 164 3.11 5.96 7.87
C MET A 164 3.96 7.03 8.56
N PHE A 165 5.23 7.17 8.12
CA PHE A 165 6.19 7.94 8.90
C PHE A 165 5.90 9.44 8.94
N PRO A 166 5.42 10.14 7.87
CA PRO A 166 5.17 11.57 7.95
C PRO A 166 4.11 11.92 8.99
N LEU A 167 2.99 11.17 9.00
CA LEU A 167 1.92 11.41 9.96
C LEU A 167 2.33 11.04 11.40
N ALA A 168 3.06 9.93 11.59
CA ALA A 168 3.59 9.56 12.88
C ALA A 168 4.53 10.63 13.45
N ILE A 169 5.44 11.15 12.62
CA ILE A 169 6.40 12.21 12.96
C ILE A 169 5.68 13.53 13.23
N ALA A 170 4.70 13.90 12.43
CA ALA A 170 3.85 15.08 12.63
C ALA A 170 3.16 15.04 13.98
N CYS A 171 2.66 13.88 14.39
CA CYS A 171 2.07 13.66 15.71
C CYS A 171 3.08 13.69 16.86
N GLY A 172 4.39 13.74 16.57
CA GLY A 172 5.47 13.86 17.55
C GLY A 172 6.10 12.54 17.97
N ASN A 173 5.85 11.46 17.25
CA ASN A 173 6.51 10.16 17.42
C ASN A 173 7.84 10.11 16.68
N THR A 174 8.63 9.10 16.96
CA THR A 174 9.79 8.70 16.16
C THR A 174 9.48 7.40 15.43
N PHE A 175 10.19 7.13 14.35
CA PHE A 175 9.83 6.07 13.43
C PHE A 175 11.01 5.19 13.03
N VAL A 176 10.79 3.88 13.00
CA VAL A 176 11.72 2.89 12.45
C VAL A 176 11.01 2.19 11.30
N LEU A 177 11.44 2.46 10.07
CA LEU A 177 10.91 1.89 8.84
C LEU A 177 11.69 0.64 8.46
N LYS A 178 10.98 -0.46 8.20
CA LYS A 178 11.47 -1.63 7.48
C LYS A 178 10.85 -1.61 6.08
N PRO A 179 11.57 -1.11 5.05
CA PRO A 179 11.08 -1.18 3.66
C PRO A 179 11.14 -2.61 3.15
N SER A 180 10.50 -2.88 2.01
CA SER A 180 10.67 -4.16 1.33
C SER A 180 12.14 -4.36 0.91
N GLU A 181 12.65 -5.55 1.10
CA GLU A 181 13.97 -5.95 0.61
C GLU A 181 14.05 -6.01 -0.92
N ARG A 182 12.91 -5.92 -1.59
CA ARG A 182 12.82 -5.91 -3.06
C ARG A 182 12.97 -4.52 -3.65
N THR A 183 12.57 -3.47 -2.89
CA THR A 183 12.57 -2.08 -3.31
C THR A 183 13.13 -1.16 -2.21
N PRO A 184 14.41 -1.32 -1.82
CA PRO A 184 15.00 -0.57 -0.71
C PRO A 184 15.57 0.79 -1.13
N LEU A 185 15.85 1.02 -2.43
CA LEU A 185 16.56 2.19 -2.91
C LEU A 185 15.74 3.47 -2.73
N LEU A 186 14.45 3.40 -3.01
CA LEU A 186 13.57 4.56 -2.82
C LEU A 186 13.46 4.95 -1.35
N ALA A 187 13.38 3.99 -0.43
CA ALA A 187 13.34 4.29 1.01
C ALA A 187 14.62 5.02 1.47
N ALA A 188 15.78 4.66 0.93
CA ALA A 188 17.03 5.39 1.18
C ALA A 188 16.93 6.84 0.67
N LYS A 189 16.43 7.06 -0.56
CA LYS A 189 16.25 8.41 -1.11
C LYS A 189 15.27 9.25 -0.29
N LEU A 190 14.19 8.65 0.20
CA LEU A 190 13.23 9.33 1.09
C LEU A 190 13.89 9.81 2.40
N ALA A 191 14.83 9.02 2.97
CA ALA A 191 15.57 9.42 4.16
C ALA A 191 16.55 10.56 3.88
N GLU A 192 17.26 10.53 2.73
CA GLU A 192 18.14 11.64 2.30
C GLU A 192 17.37 12.97 2.22
N LEU A 193 16.22 12.96 1.55
CA LEU A 193 15.37 14.15 1.42
C LEU A 193 14.78 14.60 2.77
N ALA A 194 14.48 13.67 3.69
CA ALA A 194 14.02 14.01 5.03
C ALA A 194 15.13 14.67 5.86
N GLU A 195 16.38 14.22 5.74
CA GLU A 195 17.54 14.86 6.36
C GLU A 195 17.77 16.27 5.80
N GLU A 196 17.70 16.44 4.47
CA GLU A 196 17.81 17.74 3.80
C GLU A 196 16.69 18.71 4.23
N ALA A 197 15.49 18.19 4.49
CA ALA A 197 14.38 18.98 5.05
C ALA A 197 14.66 19.49 6.46
N GLY A 198 15.68 18.95 7.13
CA GLY A 198 16.06 19.30 8.49
C GLY A 198 15.36 18.46 9.56
N LEU A 199 14.95 17.25 9.22
CA LEU A 199 14.44 16.30 10.21
C LEU A 199 15.57 15.94 11.18
N PRO A 200 15.36 16.05 12.52
CA PRO A 200 16.42 15.77 13.47
C PRO A 200 16.87 14.31 13.44
N LYS A 201 18.16 14.08 13.68
CA LYS A 201 18.77 12.75 13.73
C LYS A 201 18.00 11.81 14.67
N GLY A 202 17.73 10.57 14.20
CA GLY A 202 17.02 9.55 14.95
C GLY A 202 15.49 9.65 14.96
N VAL A 203 14.90 10.74 14.43
CA VAL A 203 13.42 10.84 14.31
C VAL A 203 12.89 9.86 13.28
N LEU A 204 13.58 9.70 12.15
CA LEU A 204 13.37 8.64 11.17
C LEU A 204 14.59 7.72 11.15
N ASN A 205 14.36 6.41 11.15
CA ASN A 205 15.39 5.39 10.98
C ASN A 205 14.91 4.36 9.97
N ILE A 206 15.82 3.77 9.20
CA ILE A 206 15.54 2.70 8.24
C ILE A 206 16.42 1.50 8.55
N VAL A 207 15.79 0.35 8.73
CA VAL A 207 16.47 -0.95 8.90
C VAL A 207 16.01 -1.89 7.80
N ASN A 208 16.91 -2.17 6.88
CA ASN A 208 16.66 -3.11 5.79
C ASN A 208 16.69 -4.56 6.31
N GLY A 209 15.92 -5.45 5.71
CA GLY A 209 15.91 -6.85 6.10
C GLY A 209 14.56 -7.53 5.93
N ALA A 210 14.48 -8.76 6.44
CA ALA A 210 13.32 -9.63 6.34
C ALA A 210 12.75 -9.98 7.74
N HIS A 211 12.49 -11.26 7.99
CA HIS A 211 11.82 -11.74 9.21
C HIS A 211 12.46 -11.30 10.52
N ASP A 212 13.81 -11.25 10.60
CA ASP A 212 14.49 -10.88 11.84
C ASP A 212 14.23 -9.43 12.23
N VAL A 213 14.14 -8.53 11.24
CA VAL A 213 13.79 -7.12 11.48
C VAL A 213 12.33 -6.98 11.87
N VAL A 214 11.42 -7.68 11.18
CA VAL A 214 9.99 -7.72 11.53
C VAL A 214 9.81 -8.17 12.98
N ASN A 215 10.38 -9.31 13.34
CA ASN A 215 10.30 -9.85 14.71
C ASN A 215 10.98 -8.93 15.72
N GLY A 216 12.12 -8.33 15.37
CA GLY A 216 12.78 -7.35 16.19
C GLY A 216 11.86 -6.18 16.57
N LEU A 217 11.12 -5.60 15.59
CA LEU A 217 10.15 -4.53 15.83
C LEU A 217 8.95 -5.01 16.65
N LEU A 218 8.42 -6.21 16.35
CA LEU A 218 7.24 -6.77 17.04
C LEU A 218 7.52 -7.09 18.51
N GLU A 219 8.71 -7.53 18.84
CA GLU A 219 9.09 -7.97 20.20
C GLU A 219 9.69 -6.84 21.05
N HIS A 220 10.25 -5.79 20.44
CA HIS A 220 10.98 -4.75 21.17
C HIS A 220 10.09 -3.92 22.09
N LYS A 221 10.39 -3.86 23.38
CA LYS A 221 9.55 -3.20 24.42
C LYS A 221 9.34 -1.70 24.24
N LEU A 222 10.29 -1.00 23.59
CA LEU A 222 10.19 0.45 23.36
C LEU A 222 9.32 0.79 22.15
N VAL A 223 9.11 -0.12 21.20
CA VAL A 223 8.18 0.06 20.07
C VAL A 223 6.74 -0.02 20.62
N LYS A 224 5.94 1.02 20.35
CA LYS A 224 4.59 1.17 20.92
C LYS A 224 3.48 0.83 19.94
N ALA A 225 3.74 0.98 18.67
CA ALA A 225 2.79 0.62 17.63
C ALA A 225 3.50 0.10 16.38
N ILE A 226 2.78 -0.70 15.61
CA ILE A 226 3.21 -1.23 14.31
C ILE A 226 2.17 -0.86 13.26
N SER A 227 2.63 -0.22 12.18
CA SER A 227 1.88 -0.02 10.95
C SER A 227 2.44 -0.96 9.88
N PHE A 228 1.60 -1.78 9.30
CA PHE A 228 1.99 -2.84 8.36
C PHE A 228 1.12 -2.81 7.11
N VAL A 229 1.73 -3.02 5.96
CA VAL A 229 1.05 -3.36 4.71
C VAL A 229 1.78 -4.53 4.06
N GLY A 230 1.04 -5.57 3.67
CA GLY A 230 1.61 -6.75 3.00
C GLY A 230 0.59 -7.86 2.77
N SER A 231 1.07 -9.08 2.49
CA SER A 231 0.20 -10.24 2.25
C SER A 231 -0.59 -10.63 3.49
N GLN A 232 -1.78 -11.20 3.29
CA GLN A 232 -2.70 -11.57 4.36
C GLN A 232 -2.09 -12.49 5.44
N PRO A 233 -1.34 -13.56 5.12
CA PRO A 233 -0.76 -14.41 6.16
C PRO A 233 0.27 -13.68 7.03
N VAL A 234 1.02 -12.73 6.42
CA VAL A 234 2.00 -11.93 7.17
C VAL A 234 1.29 -10.85 8.00
N ALA A 235 0.24 -10.23 7.48
CA ALA A 235 -0.58 -9.26 8.22
C ALA A 235 -1.20 -9.88 9.48
N GLU A 236 -1.76 -11.06 9.36
CA GLU A 236 -2.33 -11.83 10.48
C GLU A 236 -1.25 -12.18 11.52
N TYR A 237 -0.07 -12.62 11.06
CA TYR A 237 1.08 -12.88 11.94
C TYR A 237 1.52 -11.62 12.69
N VAL A 238 1.69 -10.51 11.96
CA VAL A 238 2.10 -9.21 12.54
C VAL A 238 1.08 -8.72 13.56
N TYR A 239 -0.21 -8.85 13.27
CA TYR A 239 -1.27 -8.47 14.20
C TYR A 239 -1.24 -9.31 15.48
N LYS A 240 -1.23 -10.65 15.35
CA LYS A 240 -1.17 -11.57 16.50
C LYS A 240 0.08 -11.33 17.35
N LYS A 241 1.26 -11.35 16.72
CA LYS A 241 2.53 -11.18 17.43
C LYS A 241 2.69 -9.79 18.04
N GLY A 242 2.23 -8.73 17.36
CA GLY A 242 2.29 -7.36 17.87
C GLY A 242 1.38 -7.16 19.08
N THR A 243 0.14 -7.65 19.02
CA THR A 243 -0.83 -7.55 20.13
C THR A 243 -0.45 -8.43 21.34
N GLU A 244 0.13 -9.61 21.12
CA GLU A 244 0.76 -10.42 22.19
C GLU A 244 1.83 -9.63 22.95
N ASN A 245 2.55 -8.72 22.27
CA ASN A 245 3.54 -7.82 22.86
C ASN A 245 2.95 -6.45 23.29
N LEU A 246 1.63 -6.36 23.44
CA LEU A 246 0.89 -5.19 23.92
C LEU A 246 1.09 -3.92 23.08
N LYS A 247 1.30 -4.08 21.77
CA LYS A 247 1.43 -2.97 20.82
C LYS A 247 0.08 -2.65 20.18
N ARG A 248 -0.10 -1.39 19.78
CA ARG A 248 -1.12 -1.06 18.81
C ARG A 248 -0.68 -1.60 17.44
N VAL A 249 -1.59 -2.20 16.70
CA VAL A 249 -1.30 -2.71 15.37
C VAL A 249 -2.40 -2.28 14.40
N GLN A 250 -2.00 -1.74 13.26
CA GLN A 250 -2.81 -1.63 12.07
C GLN A 250 -2.11 -2.42 10.98
N ALA A 251 -2.76 -3.46 10.48
CA ALA A 251 -2.20 -4.35 9.48
C ALA A 251 -3.13 -4.45 8.28
N LEU A 252 -2.77 -3.72 7.21
CA LEU A 252 -3.46 -3.77 5.93
C LEU A 252 -2.96 -5.00 5.18
N ALA A 253 -3.91 -5.80 4.70
CA ALA A 253 -3.65 -7.14 4.21
C ALA A 253 -4.04 -7.30 2.73
N GLY A 254 -4.21 -8.53 2.29
CA GLY A 254 -4.56 -8.90 0.92
C GLY A 254 -5.92 -8.39 0.47
N ALA A 255 -6.20 -8.55 -0.81
CA ALA A 255 -7.44 -8.12 -1.43
C ALA A 255 -7.89 -9.06 -2.55
N LYS A 256 -9.18 -9.08 -2.83
CA LYS A 256 -9.80 -9.68 -4.02
C LYS A 256 -10.95 -8.79 -4.45
N ASN A 257 -10.62 -7.65 -5.07
CA ASN A 257 -11.62 -6.61 -5.35
C ASN A 257 -12.54 -7.01 -6.50
N HIS A 258 -13.83 -6.74 -6.32
CA HIS A 258 -14.88 -7.03 -7.27
C HIS A 258 -15.34 -5.75 -7.98
N SER A 259 -15.51 -5.85 -9.31
CA SER A 259 -16.09 -4.81 -10.16
C SER A 259 -17.43 -5.32 -10.73
N ILE A 260 -18.55 -4.80 -10.25
CA ILE A 260 -19.88 -5.19 -10.68
C ILE A 260 -20.28 -4.33 -11.88
N VAL A 261 -20.69 -4.94 -13.00
CA VAL A 261 -21.13 -4.25 -14.21
C VAL A 261 -22.56 -4.64 -14.53
N LEU A 262 -23.47 -3.66 -14.42
CA LEU A 262 -24.89 -3.86 -14.70
C LEU A 262 -25.23 -3.54 -16.17
N SER A 263 -26.39 -4.03 -16.63
CA SER A 263 -26.83 -3.89 -18.01
C SER A 263 -27.04 -2.45 -18.48
N ASP A 264 -27.28 -1.52 -17.55
CA ASP A 264 -27.40 -0.08 -17.81
C ASP A 264 -26.05 0.67 -17.81
N ALA A 265 -24.92 -0.03 -17.58
CA ALA A 265 -23.61 0.60 -17.49
C ALA A 265 -23.12 1.17 -18.83
N ASN A 266 -22.38 2.26 -18.76
CA ASN A 266 -21.58 2.72 -19.91
C ASN A 266 -20.40 1.77 -20.13
N LEU A 267 -20.54 0.83 -21.09
CA LEU A 267 -19.54 -0.22 -21.35
C LEU A 267 -18.20 0.33 -21.82
N GLU A 268 -18.16 1.45 -22.54
CA GLU A 268 -16.89 2.06 -22.95
C GLU A 268 -16.11 2.56 -21.73
N LEU A 269 -16.77 3.26 -20.83
CA LEU A 269 -16.19 3.73 -19.57
C LEU A 269 -15.75 2.54 -18.70
N ALA A 270 -16.67 1.58 -18.48
CA ALA A 270 -16.40 0.40 -17.67
C ALA A 270 -15.18 -0.39 -18.17
N THR A 271 -15.11 -0.65 -19.51
CA THR A 271 -13.97 -1.34 -20.11
C THR A 271 -12.65 -0.62 -19.84
N LYS A 272 -12.56 0.69 -20.12
CA LYS A 272 -11.34 1.47 -19.89
C LYS A 272 -10.90 1.46 -18.43
N GLN A 273 -11.85 1.64 -17.52
CA GLN A 273 -11.58 1.67 -16.08
C GLN A 273 -11.14 0.29 -15.55
N ILE A 274 -11.80 -0.79 -15.98
CA ILE A 274 -11.46 -2.16 -15.58
C ILE A 274 -10.06 -2.55 -16.11
N ILE A 275 -9.76 -2.28 -17.38
CA ILE A 275 -8.44 -2.57 -17.98
C ILE A 275 -7.32 -1.85 -17.19
N SER A 276 -7.51 -0.56 -16.89
CA SER A 276 -6.54 0.21 -16.11
C SER A 276 -6.40 -0.33 -14.68
N ALA A 277 -7.50 -0.72 -14.06
CA ALA A 277 -7.50 -1.23 -12.69
C ALA A 277 -6.93 -2.65 -12.57
N ALA A 278 -7.19 -3.51 -13.56
CA ALA A 278 -6.76 -4.91 -13.54
C ALA A 278 -5.27 -5.08 -13.91
N PHE A 279 -4.79 -4.32 -14.90
CA PHE A 279 -3.48 -4.54 -15.51
C PHE A 279 -2.44 -3.46 -15.19
N GLY A 280 -2.86 -2.31 -14.70
CA GLY A 280 -1.94 -1.28 -14.23
C GLY A 280 -1.00 -1.81 -13.13
N SER A 281 0.26 -1.37 -13.12
CA SER A 281 1.34 -1.88 -12.25
C SER A 281 1.44 -3.41 -12.25
N ALA A 282 1.27 -4.04 -13.41
CA ALA A 282 1.25 -5.50 -13.58
C ALA A 282 0.24 -6.23 -12.66
N GLY A 283 -0.86 -5.58 -12.28
CA GLY A 283 -1.85 -6.13 -11.33
C GLY A 283 -1.37 -6.19 -9.88
N GLU A 284 -0.17 -5.69 -9.57
CA GLU A 284 0.43 -5.69 -8.24
C GLU A 284 -0.06 -4.52 -7.37
N ARG A 285 -1.38 -4.29 -7.35
CA ARG A 285 -2.03 -3.27 -6.53
C ARG A 285 -3.01 -3.92 -5.55
N CYS A 286 -2.99 -3.47 -4.30
CA CYS A 286 -4.01 -3.88 -3.32
C CYS A 286 -5.44 -3.49 -3.75
N MET A 287 -5.59 -2.52 -4.65
CA MET A 287 -6.87 -2.05 -5.19
C MET A 287 -7.09 -2.49 -6.65
N ALA A 288 -6.30 -3.44 -7.18
CA ALA A 288 -6.51 -3.97 -8.54
C ALA A 288 -7.89 -4.61 -8.69
N ALA A 289 -8.55 -4.41 -9.84
CA ALA A 289 -9.75 -5.16 -10.19
C ALA A 289 -9.35 -6.62 -10.49
N SER A 290 -9.64 -7.52 -9.58
CA SER A 290 -9.28 -8.95 -9.70
C SER A 290 -10.41 -9.79 -10.25
N VAL A 291 -11.67 -9.39 -9.97
CA VAL A 291 -12.89 -10.06 -10.41
C VAL A 291 -13.84 -9.04 -11.02
N VAL A 292 -14.37 -9.35 -12.19
CA VAL A 292 -15.51 -8.65 -12.80
C VAL A 292 -16.73 -9.53 -12.65
N THR A 293 -17.77 -9.00 -12.02
CA THR A 293 -19.08 -9.67 -11.93
C THR A 293 -20.03 -8.92 -12.86
N VAL A 294 -20.49 -9.55 -13.93
CA VAL A 294 -21.26 -8.92 -15.00
C VAL A 294 -22.60 -9.58 -15.22
N GLU A 295 -23.64 -8.79 -15.45
CA GLU A 295 -24.96 -9.32 -15.83
C GLU A 295 -24.90 -10.04 -17.18
N GLU A 296 -25.47 -11.26 -17.23
CA GLU A 296 -25.43 -12.20 -18.36
C GLU A 296 -25.80 -11.53 -19.70
N GLU A 297 -26.79 -10.62 -19.67
CA GLU A 297 -27.31 -9.92 -20.86
C GLU A 297 -26.24 -9.17 -21.63
N ILE A 298 -25.25 -8.61 -20.95
CA ILE A 298 -24.19 -7.79 -21.53
C ILE A 298 -22.80 -8.46 -21.48
N ALA A 299 -22.71 -9.66 -20.90
CA ALA A 299 -21.43 -10.32 -20.61
C ALA A 299 -20.58 -10.55 -21.85
N ASP A 300 -21.15 -11.11 -22.93
CA ASP A 300 -20.40 -11.33 -24.17
C ASP A 300 -19.84 -10.04 -24.75
N GLN A 301 -20.63 -8.97 -24.75
CA GLN A 301 -20.20 -7.66 -25.25
C GLN A 301 -19.09 -7.06 -24.39
N LEU A 302 -19.15 -7.19 -23.07
CA LEU A 302 -18.10 -6.72 -22.17
C LEU A 302 -16.81 -7.52 -22.33
N VAL A 303 -16.91 -8.87 -22.39
CA VAL A 303 -15.74 -9.75 -22.60
C VAL A 303 -15.03 -9.42 -23.90
N GLU A 304 -15.75 -9.28 -25.02
CA GLU A 304 -15.17 -8.90 -26.30
C GLU A 304 -14.41 -7.57 -26.23
N ARG A 305 -15.01 -6.56 -25.58
CA ARG A 305 -14.37 -5.25 -25.38
C ARG A 305 -13.13 -5.33 -24.50
N LEU A 306 -13.18 -6.07 -23.37
CA LEU A 306 -12.05 -6.24 -22.49
C LEU A 306 -10.87 -6.94 -23.18
N VAL A 307 -11.14 -7.99 -23.96
CA VAL A 307 -10.10 -8.68 -24.76
C VAL A 307 -9.53 -7.75 -25.82
N ALA A 308 -10.38 -6.99 -26.53
CA ALA A 308 -9.93 -6.06 -27.56
C ALA A 308 -9.03 -4.94 -26.98
N GLU A 309 -9.37 -4.38 -25.82
CA GLU A 309 -8.53 -3.38 -25.15
C GLU A 309 -7.26 -3.99 -24.55
N ALA A 310 -7.33 -5.18 -23.96
CA ALA A 310 -6.16 -5.87 -23.43
C ALA A 310 -5.12 -6.21 -24.51
N ASN A 311 -5.56 -6.48 -25.74
CA ASN A 311 -4.67 -6.71 -26.89
C ASN A 311 -3.93 -5.45 -27.38
N LYS A 312 -4.35 -4.26 -26.98
CA LYS A 312 -3.67 -3.00 -27.30
C LYS A 312 -2.60 -2.62 -26.29
N ILE A 313 -2.52 -3.34 -25.17
CA ILE A 313 -1.57 -3.03 -24.11
C ILE A 313 -0.14 -3.25 -24.59
N VAL A 314 0.68 -2.21 -24.50
CA VAL A 314 2.12 -2.28 -24.76
C VAL A 314 2.82 -2.79 -23.51
N ILE A 315 3.53 -3.91 -23.65
CA ILE A 315 4.27 -4.58 -22.57
C ILE A 315 5.76 -4.34 -22.79
N GLY A 316 6.47 -3.88 -21.77
CA GLY A 316 7.91 -3.60 -21.92
C GLY A 316 8.54 -2.98 -20.67
N ASN A 317 9.75 -2.45 -20.86
CA ASN A 317 10.43 -1.71 -19.81
C ASN A 317 9.65 -0.42 -19.50
N GLY A 318 9.28 -0.22 -18.25
CA GLY A 318 8.46 0.92 -17.85
C GLY A 318 9.09 2.30 -18.09
N LEU A 319 10.37 2.38 -18.42
CA LEU A 319 11.05 3.62 -18.85
C LEU A 319 10.86 3.94 -20.34
N ASP A 320 10.39 2.98 -21.15
CA ASP A 320 10.14 3.22 -22.57
C ASP A 320 8.82 3.96 -22.76
N GLU A 321 8.77 4.81 -23.79
CA GLU A 321 7.55 5.53 -24.15
C GLU A 321 6.44 4.53 -24.53
N ASP A 322 5.19 4.87 -24.24
CA ASP A 322 3.99 4.10 -24.54
C ASP A 322 3.82 2.77 -23.77
N VAL A 323 4.78 2.35 -22.96
CA VAL A 323 4.62 1.14 -22.12
C VAL A 323 3.57 1.38 -21.03
N PHE A 324 2.55 0.54 -21.07
CA PHE A 324 1.51 0.52 -20.04
C PHE A 324 1.77 -0.55 -18.97
N LEU A 325 2.16 -1.75 -19.38
CA LEU A 325 2.36 -2.89 -18.51
C LEU A 325 3.85 -3.26 -18.41
N GLY A 326 4.41 -3.05 -17.22
CA GLY A 326 5.74 -3.50 -16.85
C GLY A 326 5.76 -4.97 -16.39
N PRO A 327 6.92 -5.48 -15.94
CA PRO A 327 7.06 -6.83 -15.40
C PRO A 327 6.43 -6.93 -14.00
N VAL A 328 6.21 -8.16 -13.53
CA VAL A 328 6.03 -8.45 -12.10
C VAL A 328 7.38 -8.39 -11.39
N ILE A 329 7.36 -8.30 -10.06
CA ILE A 329 8.54 -7.93 -9.25
C ILE A 329 9.71 -8.92 -9.32
N ARG A 330 9.46 -10.22 -9.51
CA ARG A 330 10.50 -11.28 -9.48
C ARG A 330 10.10 -12.50 -10.28
N GLU A 331 11.10 -13.34 -10.65
CA GLU A 331 10.92 -14.60 -11.37
C GLU A 331 9.97 -15.56 -10.65
N ASN A 332 10.17 -15.78 -9.36
CA ASN A 332 9.29 -16.67 -8.58
C ASN A 332 7.83 -16.21 -8.55
N HIS A 333 7.58 -14.89 -8.67
CA HIS A 333 6.22 -14.38 -8.77
C HIS A 333 5.62 -14.57 -10.16
N LYS A 334 6.45 -14.47 -11.22
CA LYS A 334 6.07 -14.86 -12.58
C LYS A 334 5.68 -16.32 -12.64
N GLU A 335 6.51 -17.22 -12.10
CA GLU A 335 6.21 -18.67 -12.03
C GLU A 335 4.91 -18.95 -11.26
N HIS A 336 4.72 -18.30 -10.11
CA HIS A 336 3.51 -18.38 -9.32
C HIS A 336 2.26 -17.95 -10.12
N THR A 337 2.36 -16.85 -10.86
CA THR A 337 1.29 -16.35 -11.72
C THR A 337 0.93 -17.36 -12.82
N ILE A 338 1.95 -17.93 -13.49
CA ILE A 338 1.74 -18.96 -14.50
C ILE A 338 1.01 -20.16 -13.90
N GLY A 339 1.39 -20.59 -12.69
CA GLY A 339 0.70 -21.68 -11.99
C GLY A 339 -0.78 -21.39 -11.69
N TYR A 340 -1.16 -20.14 -11.40
CA TYR A 340 -2.57 -19.76 -11.28
C TYR A 340 -3.29 -19.77 -12.61
N ILE A 341 -2.65 -19.34 -13.70
CA ILE A 341 -3.24 -19.42 -15.05
C ILE A 341 -3.52 -20.87 -15.41
N ASP A 342 -2.55 -21.77 -15.20
CA ASP A 342 -2.73 -23.21 -15.42
C ASP A 342 -3.89 -23.78 -14.59
N SER A 343 -3.93 -23.43 -13.30
CA SER A 343 -5.02 -23.85 -12.39
C SER A 343 -6.39 -23.38 -12.84
N GLY A 344 -6.50 -22.15 -13.40
CA GLY A 344 -7.76 -21.66 -13.95
C GLY A 344 -8.27 -22.51 -15.10
N VAL A 345 -7.38 -22.88 -16.03
CA VAL A 345 -7.71 -23.78 -17.16
C VAL A 345 -8.09 -25.16 -16.65
N GLU A 346 -7.30 -25.75 -15.73
CA GLU A 346 -7.56 -27.08 -15.16
C GLU A 346 -8.89 -27.15 -14.41
N GLN A 347 -9.30 -26.05 -13.76
CA GLN A 347 -10.58 -25.97 -13.04
C GLN A 347 -11.77 -25.65 -13.93
N GLY A 348 -11.56 -25.48 -15.23
CA GLY A 348 -12.61 -25.35 -16.24
C GLY A 348 -13.05 -23.91 -16.55
N ALA A 349 -12.31 -22.89 -16.11
CA ALA A 349 -12.55 -21.51 -16.56
C ALA A 349 -12.21 -21.38 -18.05
N THR A 350 -12.93 -20.52 -18.74
CA THR A 350 -12.67 -20.24 -20.17
C THR A 350 -11.57 -19.18 -20.30
N LEU A 351 -10.38 -19.61 -20.75
CA LEU A 351 -9.28 -18.67 -21.02
C LEU A 351 -9.54 -17.93 -22.34
N VAL A 352 -10.01 -16.69 -22.26
CA VAL A 352 -10.36 -15.86 -23.43
C VAL A 352 -9.19 -15.01 -23.94
N ARG A 353 -8.20 -14.75 -23.08
CA ARG A 353 -6.91 -14.16 -23.46
C ARG A 353 -5.80 -14.77 -22.60
N ASP A 354 -4.76 -15.28 -23.29
CA ASP A 354 -3.59 -15.86 -22.63
C ASP A 354 -2.39 -14.92 -22.70
N GLY A 355 -2.04 -14.28 -21.59
CA GLY A 355 -0.91 -13.36 -21.52
C GLY A 355 0.46 -14.05 -21.55
N ARG A 356 0.54 -15.38 -21.43
CA ARG A 356 1.79 -16.15 -21.56
C ARG A 356 2.31 -16.17 -22.99
N GLU A 357 1.41 -15.96 -23.99
CA GLU A 357 1.75 -15.95 -25.40
C GLU A 357 2.33 -14.61 -25.89
N ASP A 358 2.27 -13.57 -25.11
CA ASP A 358 2.80 -12.26 -25.47
C ASP A 358 4.32 -12.30 -25.69
N THR A 359 4.80 -11.63 -26.73
CA THR A 359 6.22 -11.68 -27.16
C THR A 359 7.17 -11.20 -26.06
N ALA A 360 6.80 -10.20 -25.27
CA ALA A 360 7.61 -9.67 -24.18
C ALA A 360 7.90 -10.72 -23.09
N VAL A 361 6.99 -11.70 -22.90
CA VAL A 361 7.13 -12.76 -21.89
C VAL A 361 8.31 -13.69 -22.20
N LYS A 362 8.70 -13.79 -23.46
CA LYS A 362 9.79 -14.66 -23.95
C LYS A 362 11.17 -13.99 -23.87
N GLY A 363 11.21 -12.70 -23.52
CA GLY A 363 12.44 -11.91 -23.39
C GLY A 363 13.06 -11.98 -22.01
N ALA A 364 14.08 -11.14 -21.80
CA ALA A 364 14.62 -10.89 -20.47
C ALA A 364 13.60 -10.16 -19.58
N GLY A 365 13.72 -10.33 -18.25
CA GLY A 365 12.78 -9.72 -17.31
C GLY A 365 11.60 -10.64 -16.94
N TYR A 366 10.81 -10.16 -15.99
CA TYR A 366 9.77 -10.98 -15.33
C TYR A 366 8.38 -10.65 -15.85
N PHE A 367 8.21 -10.60 -17.18
CA PHE A 367 6.95 -10.21 -17.80
C PHE A 367 5.90 -11.34 -17.78
N VAL A 368 4.66 -10.93 -17.51
CA VAL A 368 3.44 -11.71 -17.74
C VAL A 368 2.45 -10.76 -18.41
N GLY A 369 1.86 -11.18 -19.52
CA GLY A 369 0.88 -10.35 -20.23
C GLY A 369 -0.50 -10.40 -19.59
N PRO A 370 -1.41 -9.49 -19.98
CA PRO A 370 -2.78 -9.48 -19.51
C PRO A 370 -3.47 -10.81 -19.80
N THR A 371 -4.01 -11.46 -18.76
CA THR A 371 -4.71 -12.73 -18.89
C THR A 371 -6.15 -12.55 -18.44
N ILE A 372 -7.12 -13.05 -19.22
CA ILE A 372 -8.54 -12.89 -18.93
C ILE A 372 -9.22 -14.27 -18.97
N PHE A 373 -9.90 -14.61 -17.88
CA PHE A 373 -10.75 -15.78 -17.76
C PHE A 373 -12.21 -15.38 -17.73
N ASP A 374 -13.06 -16.11 -18.45
CA ASP A 374 -14.50 -16.03 -18.39
C ASP A 374 -15.10 -17.30 -17.77
N HIS A 375 -16.38 -17.28 -17.40
CA HIS A 375 -17.08 -18.37 -16.72
C HIS A 375 -16.37 -18.87 -15.47
N VAL A 376 -15.77 -17.95 -14.72
CA VAL A 376 -15.13 -18.25 -13.45
C VAL A 376 -16.20 -18.46 -12.37
N THR A 377 -16.00 -19.46 -11.53
CA THR A 377 -16.88 -19.70 -10.37
C THR A 377 -16.14 -19.48 -9.04
N LYS A 378 -16.90 -19.28 -7.97
CA LYS A 378 -16.35 -19.02 -6.63
C LYS A 378 -15.54 -20.16 -6.04
N GLU A 379 -15.69 -21.38 -6.57
CA GLU A 379 -14.93 -22.57 -6.15
C GLU A 379 -13.52 -22.61 -6.73
N MET A 380 -13.24 -21.81 -7.78
CA MET A 380 -11.96 -21.79 -8.46
C MET A 380 -10.92 -20.98 -7.69
N LYS A 381 -9.67 -21.47 -7.64
CA LYS A 381 -8.56 -20.79 -6.96
C LYS A 381 -8.32 -19.37 -7.49
N ILE A 382 -8.48 -19.16 -8.79
CA ILE A 382 -8.30 -17.84 -9.42
C ILE A 382 -9.35 -16.81 -8.96
N TRP A 383 -10.48 -17.25 -8.38
CA TRP A 383 -11.44 -16.40 -7.70
C TRP A 383 -11.13 -16.23 -6.21
N GLN A 384 -10.72 -17.32 -5.52
CA GLN A 384 -10.56 -17.33 -4.07
C GLN A 384 -9.32 -16.60 -3.58
N ASP A 385 -8.21 -16.72 -4.32
CA ASP A 385 -6.89 -16.27 -3.90
C ASP A 385 -6.51 -14.92 -4.54
N GLU A 386 -5.75 -14.13 -3.80
CA GLU A 386 -5.08 -12.94 -4.32
C GLU A 386 -3.88 -13.36 -5.17
N ILE A 387 -3.99 -13.25 -6.51
CA ILE A 387 -2.90 -13.61 -7.44
C ILE A 387 -1.81 -12.54 -7.44
N PHE A 388 -2.20 -11.27 -7.32
CA PHE A 388 -1.34 -10.10 -7.33
C PHE A 388 -0.52 -9.95 -8.62
N ALA A 389 -1.18 -10.18 -9.77
CA ALA A 389 -0.58 -10.23 -11.10
C ALA A 389 -1.64 -9.86 -12.16
N PRO A 390 -1.28 -9.66 -13.44
CA PRO A 390 -2.21 -9.21 -14.47
C PRO A 390 -3.17 -10.33 -14.92
N VAL A 391 -3.98 -10.83 -14.02
CA VAL A 391 -4.99 -11.89 -14.24
C VAL A 391 -6.35 -11.40 -13.78
N LEU A 392 -7.30 -11.34 -14.73
CA LEU A 392 -8.68 -10.91 -14.51
C LEU A 392 -9.62 -12.09 -14.64
N SER A 393 -10.51 -12.27 -13.64
CA SER A 393 -11.54 -13.31 -13.60
C SER A 393 -12.92 -12.69 -13.86
N ILE A 394 -13.71 -13.24 -14.78
CA ILE A 394 -15.08 -12.79 -15.08
C ILE A 394 -16.09 -13.82 -14.59
N VAL A 395 -17.02 -13.34 -13.77
CA VAL A 395 -18.14 -14.13 -13.23
C VAL A 395 -19.44 -13.55 -13.81
N ARG A 396 -20.28 -14.40 -14.39
CA ARG A 396 -21.55 -14.02 -14.97
C ARG A 396 -22.67 -14.19 -13.96
N VAL A 397 -23.58 -13.23 -13.86
CA VAL A 397 -24.70 -13.19 -12.90
C VAL A 397 -25.98 -12.75 -13.55
N LYS A 398 -27.11 -13.00 -12.87
CA LYS A 398 -28.45 -12.65 -13.36
C LYS A 398 -28.94 -11.31 -12.83
N SER A 399 -28.36 -10.81 -11.73
CA SER A 399 -28.84 -9.59 -11.06
C SER A 399 -27.76 -8.97 -10.17
N LEU A 400 -28.02 -7.72 -9.75
CA LEU A 400 -27.22 -7.03 -8.75
C LEU A 400 -27.18 -7.78 -7.40
N ASP A 401 -28.30 -8.39 -6.99
CA ASP A 401 -28.37 -9.16 -5.72
C ASP A 401 -27.39 -10.32 -5.74
N GLU A 402 -27.36 -11.10 -6.82
CA GLU A 402 -26.44 -12.21 -7.00
C GLU A 402 -24.98 -11.72 -7.06
N ALA A 403 -24.72 -10.59 -7.74
CA ALA A 403 -23.39 -10.00 -7.82
C ALA A 403 -22.86 -9.58 -6.44
N ILE A 404 -23.71 -8.99 -5.62
CA ILE A 404 -23.38 -8.57 -4.25
C ILE A 404 -23.17 -9.80 -3.36
N GLU A 405 -24.01 -10.83 -3.48
CA GLU A 405 -23.87 -12.08 -2.73
C GLU A 405 -22.51 -12.74 -3.01
N ILE A 406 -22.15 -12.91 -4.28
CA ILE A 406 -20.85 -13.46 -4.70
C ILE A 406 -19.69 -12.64 -4.16
N ALA A 407 -19.74 -11.31 -4.27
CA ALA A 407 -18.69 -10.44 -3.77
C ALA A 407 -18.57 -10.53 -2.23
N ASN A 408 -19.69 -10.65 -1.53
CA ASN A 408 -19.71 -10.77 -0.07
C ASN A 408 -19.24 -12.15 0.44
N GLU A 409 -19.27 -13.19 -0.37
CA GLU A 409 -18.69 -14.50 -0.02
C GLU A 409 -17.15 -14.50 -0.01
N SER A 410 -16.51 -13.49 -0.65
CA SER A 410 -15.07 -13.38 -0.57
C SER A 410 -14.61 -13.16 0.87
N ARG A 411 -13.53 -13.84 1.26
CA ARG A 411 -12.87 -13.59 2.55
C ARG A 411 -12.21 -12.21 2.61
N PHE A 412 -11.90 -11.62 1.46
CA PHE A 412 -11.34 -10.28 1.33
C PHE A 412 -12.43 -9.24 1.11
N ALA A 413 -12.23 -8.07 1.68
CA ALA A 413 -13.19 -6.98 1.61
C ALA A 413 -12.49 -5.61 1.63
N ASN A 414 -11.46 -5.45 0.78
CA ASN A 414 -10.69 -4.22 0.69
C ASN A 414 -11.46 -3.17 -0.11
N GLY A 415 -11.85 -3.50 -1.34
CA GLY A 415 -12.59 -2.59 -2.22
C GLY A 415 -13.58 -3.29 -3.13
N ALA A 416 -14.61 -2.56 -3.55
CA ALA A 416 -15.56 -2.98 -4.58
C ALA A 416 -15.99 -1.78 -5.43
N CYS A 417 -16.27 -2.02 -6.72
CA CYS A 417 -16.75 -1.01 -7.65
C CYS A 417 -18.07 -1.45 -8.27
N ILE A 418 -18.91 -0.48 -8.64
CA ILE A 418 -20.12 -0.71 -9.45
C ILE A 418 -20.12 0.22 -10.66
N TYR A 419 -20.51 -0.31 -11.81
CA TYR A 419 -20.72 0.43 -13.05
C TYR A 419 -22.20 0.37 -13.39
N THR A 420 -22.89 1.51 -13.32
CA THR A 420 -24.32 1.66 -13.54
C THR A 420 -24.68 3.14 -13.68
N ASP A 421 -25.77 3.44 -14.34
CA ASP A 421 -26.39 4.78 -14.37
C ASP A 421 -27.56 4.89 -13.38
N SER A 422 -27.88 3.82 -12.63
CA SER A 422 -28.99 3.75 -11.66
C SER A 422 -28.57 4.20 -10.25
N GLY A 423 -29.11 5.32 -9.79
CA GLY A 423 -28.92 5.76 -8.40
C GLY A 423 -29.54 4.81 -7.35
N ALA A 424 -30.55 4.01 -7.74
CA ALA A 424 -31.13 2.99 -6.85
C ALA A 424 -30.16 1.84 -6.65
N SER A 425 -29.54 1.34 -7.74
CA SER A 425 -28.53 0.29 -7.70
C SER A 425 -27.28 0.71 -6.89
N VAL A 426 -26.84 1.98 -7.05
CA VAL A 426 -25.74 2.54 -6.24
C VAL A 426 -26.09 2.56 -4.76
N ARG A 427 -27.33 2.92 -4.39
CA ARG A 427 -27.75 2.92 -2.99
C ARG A 427 -27.76 1.51 -2.41
N GLN A 428 -28.38 0.56 -3.13
CA GLN A 428 -28.41 -0.84 -2.72
C GLN A 428 -26.99 -1.38 -2.54
N PHE A 429 -26.11 -1.20 -3.53
CA PHE A 429 -24.71 -1.58 -3.47
C PHE A 429 -24.02 -1.03 -2.22
N ARG A 430 -24.12 0.28 -1.97
CA ARG A 430 -23.50 0.91 -0.81
C ARG A 430 -24.00 0.36 0.53
N GLU A 431 -25.29 -0.02 0.61
CA GLU A 431 -25.89 -0.48 1.86
C GLU A 431 -25.65 -1.97 2.14
N THR A 432 -25.36 -2.76 1.10
CA THR A 432 -25.32 -4.23 1.23
C THR A 432 -23.98 -4.88 0.93
N ILE A 433 -23.06 -4.20 0.22
CA ILE A 433 -21.73 -4.74 -0.04
C ILE A 433 -20.85 -4.68 1.21
N GLU A 434 -20.22 -5.79 1.53
CA GLU A 434 -19.29 -5.90 2.66
C GLU A 434 -17.85 -5.58 2.22
N SER A 435 -17.58 -4.30 1.95
CA SER A 435 -16.25 -3.86 1.51
C SER A 435 -15.94 -2.48 2.09
N GLY A 436 -14.68 -2.23 2.43
CA GLY A 436 -14.31 -1.01 3.13
C GLY A 436 -14.23 0.23 2.25
N MET A 437 -13.90 0.08 0.95
CA MET A 437 -13.75 1.19 0.00
C MET A 437 -14.58 0.93 -1.24
N LEU A 438 -15.48 1.87 -1.57
CA LEU A 438 -16.46 1.70 -2.63
C LEU A 438 -16.24 2.70 -3.76
N GLY A 439 -16.41 2.24 -5.00
CA GLY A 439 -16.33 3.07 -6.20
C GLY A 439 -17.60 2.98 -7.06
N VAL A 440 -17.97 4.10 -7.66
CA VAL A 440 -19.06 4.16 -8.63
C VAL A 440 -18.50 4.72 -9.92
N ASN A 441 -18.56 3.94 -11.00
CA ASN A 441 -18.02 4.32 -12.32
C ASN A 441 -16.54 4.73 -12.31
N VAL A 442 -15.77 4.17 -11.38
CA VAL A 442 -14.30 4.33 -11.27
C VAL A 442 -13.62 2.97 -11.12
N GLY A 443 -12.38 2.86 -11.63
CA GLY A 443 -11.66 1.57 -11.62
C GLY A 443 -11.01 1.25 -10.29
N VAL A 444 -10.48 2.25 -9.60
CA VAL A 444 -9.74 2.10 -8.34
C VAL A 444 -10.32 3.07 -7.31
N PRO A 445 -11.08 2.58 -6.30
CA PRO A 445 -11.72 3.42 -5.30
C PRO A 445 -10.77 3.79 -4.14
N ALA A 446 -9.46 3.95 -4.40
CA ALA A 446 -8.49 4.30 -3.38
C ALA A 446 -8.77 5.72 -2.84
N PRO A 447 -8.93 5.89 -1.52
CA PRO A 447 -9.19 7.19 -0.93
C PRO A 447 -7.96 8.10 -1.02
N MET A 448 -8.19 9.41 -1.00
CA MET A 448 -7.13 10.38 -0.76
C MET A 448 -6.70 10.35 0.71
N ALA A 449 -5.51 10.92 1.00
CA ALA A 449 -4.90 10.93 2.33
C ALA A 449 -5.78 11.48 3.47
N PHE A 450 -6.85 12.22 3.14
CA PHE A 450 -7.83 12.76 4.10
C PHE A 450 -8.78 11.72 4.69
N PHE A 451 -8.95 10.58 4.01
CA PHE A 451 -9.85 9.50 4.40
C PHE A 451 -9.07 8.24 4.76
N PRO A 452 -9.61 7.42 5.68
CA PRO A 452 -8.97 6.16 6.03
C PRO A 452 -8.91 5.20 4.83
N PHE A 453 -7.79 4.48 4.70
CA PHE A 453 -7.68 3.35 3.81
C PHE A 453 -8.28 2.13 4.52
N SER A 454 -9.56 1.90 4.30
CA SER A 454 -10.41 1.02 5.10
C SER A 454 -10.59 -0.34 4.43
N GLY A 455 -10.02 -1.40 5.00
CA GLY A 455 -10.30 -2.79 4.63
C GLY A 455 -11.19 -3.46 5.69
N TRP A 456 -11.99 -4.44 5.26
CA TRP A 456 -12.81 -5.29 6.14
C TRP A 456 -12.36 -6.74 6.03
N LYS A 457 -12.92 -7.64 6.83
CA LYS A 457 -12.63 -9.08 6.85
C LYS A 457 -11.11 -9.34 6.87
N ASP A 458 -10.59 -10.27 6.06
CA ASP A 458 -9.18 -10.62 5.98
C ASP A 458 -8.31 -9.58 5.24
N SER A 459 -8.88 -8.44 4.82
CA SER A 459 -8.13 -7.33 4.24
C SER A 459 -7.58 -6.36 5.26
N PHE A 460 -7.97 -6.47 6.55
CA PHE A 460 -7.48 -5.60 7.60
C PHE A 460 -7.56 -6.25 8.98
N TYR A 461 -6.51 -6.07 9.77
CA TYR A 461 -6.46 -6.46 11.19
C TYR A 461 -6.10 -5.25 12.04
N GLY A 462 -6.99 -4.87 12.93
CA GLY A 462 -6.89 -3.69 13.80
C GLY A 462 -8.22 -2.95 13.92
N ASP A 463 -8.21 -1.78 14.59
CA ASP A 463 -9.40 -0.93 14.77
C ASP A 463 -9.27 0.40 14.02
N LEU A 464 -8.06 0.95 13.94
CA LEU A 464 -7.77 2.25 13.33
C LEU A 464 -7.01 2.03 12.02
N HIS A 465 -7.61 2.49 10.91
CA HIS A 465 -7.04 2.35 9.58
C HIS A 465 -5.90 3.35 9.31
N ALA A 466 -5.16 3.15 8.23
CA ALA A 466 -4.15 4.12 7.79
C ALA A 466 -4.82 5.37 7.22
N ASN A 467 -4.12 6.49 7.29
CA ASN A 467 -4.53 7.81 6.80
C ASN A 467 -5.71 8.44 7.56
N GLY A 468 -6.08 9.63 7.13
CA GLY A 468 -7.19 10.39 7.67
C GLY A 468 -7.11 10.61 9.18
N THR A 469 -8.26 10.77 9.80
CA THR A 469 -8.38 10.94 11.26
C THR A 469 -8.01 9.67 12.01
N ASP A 470 -8.24 8.48 11.43
CA ASP A 470 -7.87 7.19 12.03
C ASP A 470 -6.35 7.11 12.24
N GLY A 471 -5.55 7.56 11.27
CA GLY A 471 -4.10 7.61 11.40
C GLY A 471 -3.66 8.54 12.54
N VAL A 472 -4.32 9.70 12.71
CA VAL A 472 -4.03 10.60 13.84
C VAL A 472 -4.37 9.93 15.18
N GLU A 473 -5.52 9.25 15.27
CA GLU A 473 -5.93 8.50 16.46
C GLU A 473 -4.95 7.34 16.74
N PHE A 474 -4.49 6.65 15.71
CA PHE A 474 -3.53 5.55 15.82
C PHE A 474 -2.19 6.02 16.40
N TYR A 475 -1.66 7.16 15.94
CA TYR A 475 -0.36 7.68 16.36
C TYR A 475 -0.40 8.55 17.62
N THR A 476 -1.58 8.73 18.24
CA THR A 476 -1.73 9.56 19.43
C THR A 476 -2.40 8.83 20.58
N ARG A 477 -2.20 9.35 21.78
CA ARG A 477 -2.97 9.00 22.98
C ARG A 477 -3.61 10.23 23.58
N LYS A 478 -4.76 10.06 24.19
CA LYS A 478 -5.53 11.13 24.79
C LYS A 478 -5.18 11.28 26.27
N LYS A 479 -5.10 12.53 26.71
CA LYS A 479 -5.04 12.88 28.12
C LYS A 479 -6.21 13.79 28.44
N MET A 480 -7.01 13.40 29.43
CA MET A 480 -8.11 14.22 29.93
C MET A 480 -7.62 15.05 31.09
N LEU A 481 -8.00 16.33 31.11
CA LEU A 481 -7.78 17.25 32.22
C LEU A 481 -9.16 17.75 32.68
N THR A 482 -9.48 17.56 33.92
CA THR A 482 -10.65 18.15 34.57
C THR A 482 -10.16 19.14 35.63
N SER A 483 -10.60 20.38 35.55
CA SER A 483 -10.16 21.48 36.40
C SER A 483 -11.34 22.06 37.18
N ARG A 484 -11.13 22.34 38.44
CA ARG A 484 -12.05 23.10 39.28
C ARG A 484 -11.33 24.32 39.82
N TRP A 485 -11.95 25.47 39.64
CA TRP A 485 -11.43 26.73 40.15
C TRP A 485 -12.41 27.25 41.24
N GLU A 486 -11.87 27.48 42.38
CA GLU A 486 -12.63 28.21 43.44
C GLU A 486 -12.67 29.70 43.07
N LYS A 487 -13.82 30.32 43.25
CA LYS A 487 -14.02 31.77 43.04
C LYS A 487 -13.37 32.57 44.16
#